data_dbcef6942f6f3c424f6753adc3072140
#
_entry.id   dbcef6942f6f3c424f6753adc3072140
#
_cell.length_a   1.000
_cell.length_b   1.000
_cell.length_c   1.000
_cell.angle_alpha   90.00
_cell.angle_beta   90.00
_cell.angle_gamma   90.00
#
_symmetry.space_group_name_H-M   'P 1'
#
loop_
_entity.id
_entity.type
_entity.pdbx_description
1 polymer ?
#
loop_
_entity_poly.entity_id
_entity_poly.type
_entity_poly.pdbx_seq_one_letter_code
_entity_poly.pdbx_strand_id
1 'polypeptide(L)'
;MVKVNKNRINVLNQTEPDIESGEYVLYWVLMYRRTRYNHALQRAIEWANELGKPLLVFEPLQLEYEWASDRFQQFIIESMKDSYEAFSKSKAGYFPFVETIEGELNGLLESLVSKASVVISDDYPAYFIPQMAAKGEGIVKCKYEIVDSNGLMPIRSAEKEFVRAHDFRRNMHKNIVGHLESPPEENPLSKLKMSFNEDVIKATLKKWEPTNFTNINIPELVSELPVDKSVKASNITGGYKAAKERMDNFLETSFNDYSERRSHPSEDVGSGLSPYFHFGNLSSYEVFKKIVEMEDWSKDKTNEKKVGNRREWWGMSENAEG
;
A
#
# COMPACT_ATOMS: atom_id res chain seq x y z
N MET A 1 8.21 17.98 3.34
CA MET A 1 7.54 16.67 3.55
C MET A 1 7.52 16.39 5.05
N VAL A 2 6.35 16.10 5.61
CA VAL A 2 6.22 15.64 7.00
C VAL A 2 6.86 14.26 7.09
N LYS A 3 7.70 14.00 8.11
CA LYS A 3 8.34 12.68 8.26
C LYS A 3 7.31 11.61 8.62
N VAL A 4 7.52 10.40 8.08
CA VAL A 4 6.72 9.23 8.46
C VAL A 4 6.82 9.00 9.96
N ASN A 5 5.66 8.79 10.62
CA ASN A 5 5.59 8.56 12.05
C ASN A 5 6.38 7.28 12.42
N LYS A 6 7.22 7.37 13.44
CA LYS A 6 8.06 6.25 13.90
C LYS A 6 7.27 4.98 14.25
N ASN A 7 6.03 5.14 14.74
CA ASN A 7 5.15 4.01 15.07
C ASN A 7 4.69 3.22 13.83
N ARG A 8 4.91 3.74 12.62
CA ARG A 8 4.67 3.04 11.35
C ARG A 8 5.90 2.30 10.81
N ILE A 9 7.07 2.54 11.41
CA ILE A 9 8.33 2.00 10.92
C ILE A 9 8.78 0.86 11.83
N ASN A 10 9.05 -0.30 11.25
CA ASN A 10 9.67 -1.41 11.94
C ASN A 10 11.01 -1.74 11.27
N VAL A 11 12.09 -1.69 12.03
CA VAL A 11 13.44 -2.01 11.57
C VAL A 11 13.67 -3.51 11.74
N LEU A 12 13.87 -4.23 10.66
CA LEU A 12 14.01 -5.69 10.69
C LEU A 12 15.44 -6.15 11.00
N ASN A 13 16.45 -5.34 10.68
CA ASN A 13 17.83 -5.65 11.00
C ASN A 13 18.53 -4.47 11.67
N GLN A 14 19.64 -4.74 12.37
CA GLN A 14 20.46 -3.72 13.07
C GLN A 14 21.54 -3.10 12.16
N THR A 15 21.42 -3.31 10.84
CA THR A 15 22.42 -2.82 9.89
C THR A 15 22.19 -1.34 9.57
N GLU A 16 23.27 -0.60 9.41
CA GLU A 16 23.21 0.79 8.97
C GLU A 16 23.03 0.88 7.44
N PRO A 17 22.63 2.05 6.90
CA PRO A 17 22.61 2.28 5.46
C PRO A 17 23.98 2.03 4.82
N ASP A 18 24.01 1.33 3.69
CA ASP A 18 25.22 1.21 2.88
C ASP A 18 25.42 2.49 2.04
N ILE A 19 26.18 3.42 2.60
CA ILE A 19 26.42 4.73 1.95
C ILE A 19 27.50 4.63 0.87
N GLU A 20 28.48 3.75 1.05
CA GLU A 20 29.68 3.68 0.21
C GLU A 20 29.43 2.89 -1.08
N SER A 21 28.87 1.69 -0.99
CA SER A 21 28.68 0.80 -2.14
C SER A 21 27.24 0.74 -2.66
N GLY A 22 26.26 1.11 -1.86
CA GLY A 22 24.87 1.19 -2.31
C GLY A 22 24.65 2.32 -3.31
N GLU A 23 23.95 2.03 -4.39
CA GLU A 23 23.76 2.96 -5.51
C GLU A 23 22.39 3.63 -5.49
N TYR A 24 21.38 3.05 -4.81
CA TYR A 24 20.01 3.53 -4.73
C TYR A 24 19.32 3.13 -3.43
N VAL A 25 18.16 3.71 -3.16
CA VAL A 25 17.20 3.21 -2.19
C VAL A 25 16.21 2.30 -2.93
N LEU A 26 15.94 1.11 -2.38
CA LEU A 26 14.99 0.16 -2.94
C LEU A 26 13.68 0.19 -2.16
N TYR A 27 12.56 0.41 -2.84
CA TYR A 27 11.23 0.13 -2.28
C TYR A 27 10.70 -1.17 -2.89
N TRP A 28 10.64 -2.22 -2.08
CA TRP A 28 10.09 -3.51 -2.44
C TRP A 28 8.61 -3.56 -2.06
N VAL A 29 7.74 -3.45 -3.07
CA VAL A 29 6.29 -3.46 -2.91
C VAL A 29 5.80 -4.87 -2.68
N LEU A 30 5.12 -5.10 -1.55
CA LEU A 30 4.47 -6.37 -1.23
C LEU A 30 2.94 -6.24 -1.25
N MET A 31 2.42 -5.10 -0.80
CA MET A 31 0.99 -4.92 -0.57
C MET A 31 0.44 -3.57 -1.03
N TYR A 32 1.11 -2.45 -0.77
CA TYR A 32 0.53 -1.11 -0.98
C TYR A 32 0.74 -0.62 -2.42
N ARG A 33 -0.02 -1.19 -3.38
CA ARG A 33 0.05 -0.93 -4.82
C ARG A 33 -0.59 0.40 -5.19
N ARG A 34 0.00 1.48 -4.70
CA ARG A 34 -0.42 2.86 -4.99
C ARG A 34 0.72 3.84 -4.82
N THR A 35 0.70 4.93 -5.58
CA THR A 35 1.69 6.01 -5.49
C THR A 35 1.24 7.17 -4.61
N ARG A 36 0.00 7.18 -4.14
CA ARG A 36 -0.61 8.26 -3.36
C ARG A 36 -0.90 7.80 -1.94
N TYR A 37 -0.79 8.71 -0.98
CA TYR A 37 -1.07 8.42 0.44
C TYR A 37 -0.43 7.11 0.92
N ASN A 38 0.83 6.88 0.54
CA ASN A 38 1.60 5.67 0.82
C ASN A 38 2.80 6.00 1.72
N HIS A 39 2.73 5.64 2.99
CA HIS A 39 3.79 5.89 3.96
C HIS A 39 5.09 5.13 3.62
N ALA A 40 5.01 3.92 3.06
CA ALA A 40 6.19 3.15 2.69
C ALA A 40 6.96 3.83 1.54
N LEU A 41 6.25 4.23 0.48
CA LEU A 41 6.83 5.02 -0.61
C LEU A 41 7.38 6.36 -0.11
N GLN A 42 6.65 7.04 0.77
CA GLN A 42 7.11 8.28 1.39
C GLN A 42 8.41 8.07 2.17
N ARG A 43 8.51 6.98 2.96
CA ARG A 43 9.72 6.64 3.72
C ARG A 43 10.92 6.34 2.81
N ALA A 44 10.68 5.63 1.71
CA ALA A 44 11.71 5.37 0.70
C ALA A 44 12.24 6.69 0.09
N ILE A 45 11.36 7.65 -0.19
CA ILE A 45 11.72 8.99 -0.70
C ILE A 45 12.47 9.81 0.37
N GLU A 46 12.10 9.70 1.64
CA GLU A 46 12.85 10.32 2.73
C GLU A 46 14.30 9.85 2.72
N TRP A 47 14.54 8.53 2.70
CA TRP A 47 15.87 7.97 2.61
C TRP A 47 16.62 8.36 1.32
N ALA A 48 15.96 8.28 0.17
CA ALA A 48 16.55 8.67 -1.10
C ALA A 48 17.05 10.12 -1.08
N ASN A 49 16.23 11.04 -0.54
CA ASN A 49 16.59 12.45 -0.43
C ASN A 49 17.66 12.71 0.64
N GLU A 50 17.65 12.00 1.76
CA GLU A 50 18.62 12.12 2.84
C GLU A 50 20.00 11.64 2.40
N LEU A 51 20.07 10.51 1.70
CA LEU A 51 21.32 9.94 1.20
C LEU A 51 21.80 10.59 -0.12
N GLY A 52 20.98 11.42 -0.76
CA GLY A 52 21.28 11.95 -2.09
C GLY A 52 21.38 10.86 -3.16
N LYS A 53 20.54 9.82 -3.06
CA LYS A 53 20.53 8.65 -3.96
C LYS A 53 19.19 8.53 -4.69
N PRO A 54 19.13 7.92 -5.89
CA PRO A 54 17.89 7.69 -6.60
C PRO A 54 17.04 6.62 -5.91
N LEU A 55 15.76 6.56 -6.27
CA LEU A 55 14.82 5.56 -5.81
C LEU A 55 14.50 4.55 -6.93
N LEU A 56 14.62 3.27 -6.62
CA LEU A 56 14.10 2.17 -7.41
C LEU A 56 12.90 1.53 -6.68
N VAL A 57 11.80 1.35 -7.38
CA VAL A 57 10.62 0.64 -6.87
C VAL A 57 10.53 -0.71 -7.58
N PHE A 58 10.56 -1.78 -6.82
CA PHE A 58 10.42 -3.16 -7.30
C PHE A 58 9.07 -3.72 -6.91
N GLU A 59 8.27 -4.13 -7.88
CA GLU A 59 6.95 -4.72 -7.67
C GLU A 59 6.86 -6.09 -8.37
N PRO A 60 7.12 -7.19 -7.64
CA PRO A 60 6.98 -8.54 -8.18
C PRO A 60 5.54 -9.05 -8.05
N LEU A 61 5.11 -9.83 -9.04
CA LEU A 61 3.93 -10.69 -8.97
C LEU A 61 4.35 -12.14 -9.16
N GLN A 62 4.25 -12.92 -8.06
CA GLN A 62 4.67 -14.32 -8.00
C GLN A 62 3.54 -15.25 -8.38
N LEU A 63 3.89 -16.40 -8.97
CA LEU A 63 2.97 -17.51 -9.23
C LEU A 63 2.76 -18.40 -8.00
N GLU A 64 3.79 -18.55 -7.16
CA GLU A 64 3.76 -19.39 -5.95
C GLU A 64 2.86 -18.81 -4.85
N TYR A 65 1.57 -18.74 -5.12
CA TYR A 65 0.57 -18.39 -4.12
C TYR A 65 -0.59 -19.37 -4.19
N GLU A 66 -0.89 -20.06 -3.10
CA GLU A 66 -1.90 -21.10 -3.00
C GLU A 66 -3.27 -20.71 -3.61
N TRP A 67 -3.61 -19.44 -3.54
CA TRP A 67 -4.89 -18.88 -4.03
C TRP A 67 -4.74 -18.07 -5.33
N ALA A 68 -3.59 -18.20 -6.02
CA ALA A 68 -3.38 -17.54 -7.31
C ALA A 68 -4.42 -18.04 -8.33
N SER A 69 -5.13 -17.10 -8.95
CA SER A 69 -6.22 -17.39 -9.89
C SER A 69 -6.33 -16.29 -10.93
N ASP A 70 -7.02 -16.56 -12.04
CA ASP A 70 -7.28 -15.55 -13.07
C ASP A 70 -7.81 -14.24 -12.46
N ARG A 71 -8.70 -14.33 -11.46
CA ARG A 71 -9.29 -13.17 -10.79
C ARG A 71 -8.27 -12.30 -10.08
N PHE A 72 -7.39 -12.91 -9.29
CA PHE A 72 -6.40 -12.17 -8.53
C PHE A 72 -5.30 -11.63 -9.42
N GLN A 73 -4.81 -12.46 -10.34
CA GLN A 73 -3.73 -12.05 -11.25
C GLN A 73 -4.18 -10.88 -12.14
N GLN A 74 -5.38 -10.96 -12.74
CA GLN A 74 -5.88 -9.86 -13.54
C GLN A 74 -5.95 -8.55 -12.74
N PHE A 75 -6.58 -8.59 -11.55
CA PHE A 75 -6.73 -7.41 -10.72
C PHE A 75 -5.39 -6.78 -10.31
N ILE A 76 -4.40 -7.63 -9.95
CA ILE A 76 -3.06 -7.15 -9.59
C ILE A 76 -2.31 -6.60 -10.80
N ILE A 77 -2.35 -7.29 -11.95
CA ILE A 77 -1.69 -6.84 -13.19
C ILE A 77 -2.27 -5.51 -13.68
N GLU A 78 -3.58 -5.31 -13.58
CA GLU A 78 -4.24 -4.02 -13.85
C GLU A 78 -3.74 -2.93 -12.90
N SER A 79 -3.54 -3.27 -11.61
CA SER A 79 -2.95 -2.36 -10.62
C SER A 79 -1.51 -1.99 -10.95
N MET A 80 -0.70 -2.96 -11.39
CA MET A 80 0.69 -2.75 -11.82
C MET A 80 0.76 -1.86 -13.06
N LYS A 81 -0.18 -2.01 -14.01
CA LYS A 81 -0.28 -1.12 -15.17
C LYS A 81 -0.58 0.32 -14.78
N ASP A 82 -1.49 0.53 -13.85
CA ASP A 82 -1.80 1.88 -13.33
C ASP A 82 -0.60 2.49 -12.59
N SER A 83 0.10 1.70 -11.79
CA SER A 83 1.37 2.08 -11.16
C SER A 83 2.45 2.42 -12.19
N TYR A 84 2.59 1.62 -13.26
CA TYR A 84 3.54 1.86 -14.35
C TYR A 84 3.33 3.23 -14.99
N GLU A 85 2.09 3.60 -15.28
CA GLU A 85 1.75 4.91 -15.84
C GLU A 85 2.05 6.07 -14.86
N ALA A 86 1.91 5.84 -13.56
CA ALA A 86 2.22 6.85 -12.55
C ALA A 86 3.74 7.02 -12.37
N PHE A 87 4.49 5.93 -12.27
CA PHE A 87 5.94 5.96 -12.12
C PHE A 87 6.66 6.48 -13.36
N SER A 88 6.18 6.19 -14.57
CA SER A 88 6.77 6.69 -15.83
C SER A 88 6.79 8.22 -15.92
N LYS A 89 5.94 8.90 -15.17
CA LYS A 89 5.87 10.38 -15.08
C LYS A 89 6.67 10.94 -13.90
N SER A 90 7.41 10.09 -13.19
CA SER A 90 8.17 10.45 -11.99
C SER A 90 9.68 10.36 -12.23
N LYS A 91 10.45 10.70 -11.19
CA LYS A 91 11.91 10.50 -11.18
C LYS A 91 12.33 9.13 -10.66
N ALA A 92 11.42 8.33 -10.11
CA ALA A 92 11.72 7.00 -9.60
C ALA A 92 11.86 5.99 -10.74
N GLY A 93 12.81 5.07 -10.60
CA GLY A 93 12.82 3.86 -11.40
C GLY A 93 11.69 2.93 -10.94
N TYR A 94 11.06 2.23 -11.88
CA TYR A 94 10.03 1.25 -11.57
C TYR A 94 10.34 -0.05 -12.29
N PHE A 95 10.48 -1.13 -11.51
CA PHE A 95 10.78 -2.47 -11.97
C PHE A 95 9.60 -3.40 -11.63
N PRO A 96 8.50 -3.38 -12.44
CA PRO A 96 7.44 -4.36 -12.31
C PRO A 96 7.90 -5.68 -12.93
N PHE A 97 7.59 -6.79 -12.28
CA PHE A 97 7.92 -8.11 -12.81
C PHE A 97 6.75 -9.08 -12.59
N VAL A 98 6.08 -9.45 -13.66
CA VAL A 98 5.06 -10.48 -13.66
C VAL A 98 5.74 -11.80 -14.00
N GLU A 99 5.80 -12.71 -13.03
CA GLU A 99 6.30 -14.05 -13.25
C GLU A 99 5.34 -14.82 -14.17
N THR A 100 5.85 -15.37 -15.27
CA THR A 100 5.06 -16.15 -16.23
C THR A 100 5.39 -17.63 -16.17
N ILE A 101 6.59 -17.96 -15.76
CA ILE A 101 7.08 -19.32 -15.52
C ILE A 101 7.60 -19.38 -14.09
N GLU A 102 7.18 -20.39 -13.32
CA GLU A 102 7.60 -20.60 -11.95
C GLU A 102 9.13 -20.59 -11.80
N GLY A 103 9.62 -19.78 -10.88
CA GLY A 103 11.04 -19.61 -10.59
C GLY A 103 11.77 -18.53 -11.41
N GLU A 104 11.12 -17.80 -12.30
CA GLU A 104 11.74 -16.66 -13.01
C GLU A 104 12.22 -15.57 -12.05
N LEU A 105 11.55 -15.40 -10.90
CA LEU A 105 11.92 -14.45 -9.85
C LEU A 105 13.15 -14.85 -9.03
N ASN A 106 13.64 -16.10 -9.17
CA ASN A 106 14.74 -16.60 -8.35
C ASN A 106 16.03 -15.82 -8.59
N GLY A 107 16.53 -15.19 -7.52
CA GLY A 107 17.74 -14.36 -7.51
C GLY A 107 17.52 -12.91 -7.96
N LEU A 108 16.31 -12.50 -8.39
CA LEU A 108 16.06 -11.12 -8.80
C LEU A 108 16.11 -10.17 -7.59
N LEU A 109 15.45 -10.52 -6.49
CA LEU A 109 15.49 -9.70 -5.27
C LEU A 109 16.94 -9.56 -4.77
N GLU A 110 17.70 -10.66 -4.70
CA GLU A 110 19.10 -10.67 -4.29
C GLU A 110 19.95 -9.75 -5.19
N SER A 111 19.71 -9.79 -6.51
CA SER A 111 20.39 -8.92 -7.46
C SER A 111 20.11 -7.44 -7.18
N LEU A 112 18.84 -7.08 -6.93
CA LEU A 112 18.44 -5.71 -6.65
C LEU A 112 18.93 -5.21 -5.29
N VAL A 113 18.82 -6.03 -4.22
CA VAL A 113 19.25 -5.61 -2.87
C VAL A 113 20.75 -5.50 -2.76
N SER A 114 21.54 -6.22 -3.59
CA SER A 114 23.02 -6.16 -3.56
C SER A 114 23.58 -4.78 -3.83
N LYS A 115 22.81 -3.89 -4.44
CA LYS A 115 23.17 -2.51 -4.79
C LYS A 115 22.38 -1.46 -4.02
N ALA A 116 21.52 -1.90 -3.11
CA ALA A 116 20.67 -0.98 -2.35
C ALA A 116 21.44 -0.41 -1.14
N SER A 117 21.30 0.90 -0.91
CA SER A 117 21.77 1.55 0.32
C SER A 117 20.84 1.30 1.50
N VAL A 118 19.56 1.28 1.23
CA VAL A 118 18.46 1.01 2.17
C VAL A 118 17.38 0.26 1.42
N VAL A 119 16.77 -0.71 2.07
CA VAL A 119 15.57 -1.39 1.57
C VAL A 119 14.37 -1.01 2.43
N ILE A 120 13.32 -0.56 1.79
CA ILE A 120 12.02 -0.31 2.40
C ILE A 120 11.03 -1.33 1.82
N SER A 121 10.15 -1.88 2.66
CA SER A 121 9.05 -2.72 2.21
C SER A 121 7.77 -2.45 3.01
N ASP A 122 6.72 -3.19 2.70
CA ASP A 122 5.41 -3.01 3.31
C ASP A 122 5.27 -3.83 4.59
N ASP A 123 4.81 -3.21 5.67
CA ASP A 123 4.39 -3.89 6.89
C ASP A 123 2.88 -4.15 6.83
N TYR A 124 2.53 -5.42 6.61
CA TYR A 124 1.14 -5.85 6.56
C TYR A 124 0.97 -7.13 7.40
N PRO A 125 0.03 -7.17 8.37
CA PRO A 125 0.03 -8.19 9.44
C PRO A 125 -0.65 -9.50 9.06
N ALA A 126 -1.06 -9.68 7.81
CA ALA A 126 -1.86 -10.83 7.39
C ALA A 126 -1.31 -11.50 6.14
N TYR A 127 -1.85 -12.68 5.86
CA TYR A 127 -1.51 -13.54 4.74
C TYR A 127 -0.03 -13.96 4.78
N PHE A 128 0.60 -14.08 3.63
CA PHE A 128 2.01 -14.46 3.47
C PHE A 128 2.98 -13.26 3.54
N ILE A 129 2.47 -12.04 3.67
CA ILE A 129 3.32 -10.82 3.66
C ILE A 129 4.35 -10.80 4.80
N PRO A 130 3.99 -11.16 6.07
CA PRO A 130 4.99 -11.24 7.13
C PRO A 130 6.12 -12.23 6.85
N GLN A 131 5.80 -13.39 6.23
CA GLN A 131 6.79 -14.39 5.84
C GLN A 131 7.71 -13.88 4.73
N MET A 132 7.17 -13.14 3.74
CA MET A 132 7.99 -12.50 2.70
C MET A 132 8.95 -11.46 3.29
N ALA A 133 8.45 -10.58 4.18
CA ALA A 133 9.28 -9.61 4.87
C ALA A 133 10.40 -10.28 5.68
N ALA A 134 10.08 -11.37 6.41
CA ALA A 134 11.06 -12.13 7.17
C ALA A 134 12.11 -12.85 6.28
N LYS A 135 11.70 -13.39 5.12
CA LYS A 135 12.65 -13.91 4.12
C LYS A 135 13.64 -12.83 3.66
N GLY A 136 13.14 -11.61 3.45
CA GLY A 136 13.97 -10.46 3.10
C GLY A 136 15.08 -10.16 4.12
N GLU A 137 14.84 -10.39 5.42
CA GLU A 137 15.83 -10.17 6.48
C GLU A 137 17.11 -11.00 6.26
N GLY A 138 16.98 -12.23 5.75
CA GLY A 138 18.13 -13.09 5.41
C GLY A 138 18.91 -12.61 4.16
N ILE A 139 18.27 -11.89 3.27
CA ILE A 139 18.80 -11.47 1.97
C ILE A 139 19.41 -10.06 2.04
N VAL A 140 18.73 -9.12 2.71
CA VAL A 140 19.11 -7.71 2.78
C VAL A 140 20.30 -7.51 3.72
N LYS A 141 21.41 -6.96 3.20
CA LYS A 141 22.65 -6.74 3.95
C LYS A 141 22.88 -5.29 4.37
N CYS A 142 22.07 -4.35 3.86
CA CYS A 142 22.00 -2.97 4.30
C CYS A 142 20.81 -2.77 5.25
N LYS A 143 20.54 -1.53 5.64
CA LYS A 143 19.37 -1.20 6.47
C LYS A 143 18.06 -1.65 5.84
N TYR A 144 17.24 -2.36 6.62
CA TYR A 144 15.94 -2.87 6.17
C TYR A 144 14.83 -2.42 7.10
N GLU A 145 13.90 -1.67 6.55
CA GLU A 145 12.70 -1.18 7.26
C GLU A 145 11.44 -1.67 6.54
N ILE A 146 10.43 -2.07 7.33
CA ILE A 146 9.07 -2.28 6.82
C ILE A 146 8.16 -1.21 7.38
N VAL A 147 7.22 -0.72 6.57
CA VAL A 147 6.41 0.46 6.88
C VAL A 147 4.93 0.18 6.73
N ASP A 148 4.19 0.45 7.80
CA ASP A 148 2.74 0.33 7.84
C ASP A 148 2.06 1.51 7.11
N SER A 149 1.46 1.23 5.97
CA SER A 149 0.60 2.17 5.21
C SER A 149 -0.88 1.80 5.30
N ASN A 150 -1.25 0.93 6.24
CA ASN A 150 -2.62 0.52 6.48
C ASN A 150 -3.28 1.42 7.53
N GLY A 151 -4.57 1.66 7.38
CA GLY A 151 -5.39 2.34 8.37
C GLY A 151 -4.95 3.78 8.72
N LEU A 152 -5.80 4.44 9.49
CA LEU A 152 -5.55 5.77 10.03
C LEU A 152 -4.57 5.71 11.21
N MET A 153 -4.67 4.68 12.02
CA MET A 153 -3.83 4.41 13.17
C MET A 153 -2.84 3.28 12.86
N PRO A 154 -1.55 3.44 13.16
CA PRO A 154 -0.59 2.36 12.98
C PRO A 154 -0.99 1.10 13.77
N ILE A 155 -0.89 -0.07 13.15
CA ILE A 155 -1.24 -1.35 13.80
C ILE A 155 -0.40 -1.56 15.06
N ARG A 156 0.87 -1.20 15.04
CA ARG A 156 1.81 -1.33 16.17
C ARG A 156 1.52 -0.36 17.34
N SER A 157 0.59 0.59 17.16
CA SER A 157 0.10 1.42 18.26
C SER A 157 -0.81 0.67 19.23
N ALA A 158 -1.24 -0.53 18.87
CA ALA A 158 -1.92 -1.43 19.79
C ALA A 158 -0.88 -2.14 20.67
N GLU A 159 -0.74 -1.71 21.92
CA GLU A 159 0.27 -2.24 22.86
C GLU A 159 0.00 -3.67 23.32
N LYS A 160 -1.17 -4.23 22.99
CA LYS A 160 -1.59 -5.58 23.37
C LYS A 160 -2.64 -6.14 22.41
N GLU A 161 -2.83 -7.44 22.46
CA GLU A 161 -3.97 -8.07 21.85
C GLU A 161 -5.28 -7.74 22.57
N PHE A 162 -6.34 -7.56 21.77
CA PHE A 162 -7.69 -7.31 22.26
C PHE A 162 -8.58 -8.51 21.96
N VAL A 163 -9.02 -9.19 22.99
CA VAL A 163 -9.91 -10.36 22.87
C VAL A 163 -11.29 -9.96 22.32
N ARG A 164 -11.72 -8.72 22.55
CA ARG A 164 -13.02 -8.21 22.13
C ARG A 164 -12.88 -7.01 21.20
N ALA A 165 -13.59 -7.02 20.10
CA ALA A 165 -13.64 -5.89 19.16
C ALA A 165 -14.04 -4.56 19.83
N HIS A 166 -14.93 -4.62 20.84
CA HIS A 166 -15.33 -3.46 21.62
C HIS A 166 -14.15 -2.81 22.36
N ASP A 167 -13.27 -3.61 22.97
CA ASP A 167 -12.12 -3.08 23.74
C ASP A 167 -11.08 -2.48 22.78
N PHE A 168 -10.86 -3.11 21.61
CA PHE A 168 -10.03 -2.55 20.55
C PHE A 168 -10.61 -1.22 20.04
N ARG A 169 -11.92 -1.15 19.79
CA ARG A 169 -12.61 0.08 19.38
C ARG A 169 -12.38 1.21 20.40
N ARG A 170 -12.55 0.93 21.71
CA ARG A 170 -12.29 1.92 22.75
C ARG A 170 -10.85 2.42 22.74
N ASN A 171 -9.88 1.51 22.56
CA ASN A 171 -8.47 1.88 22.46
C ASN A 171 -8.23 2.76 21.22
N MET A 172 -8.77 2.37 20.09
CA MET A 172 -8.66 3.13 18.84
C MET A 172 -9.24 4.54 18.99
N HIS A 173 -10.45 4.68 19.54
CA HIS A 173 -11.07 5.98 19.77
C HIS A 173 -10.25 6.87 20.72
N LYS A 174 -9.54 6.30 21.68
CA LYS A 174 -8.69 7.07 22.61
C LYS A 174 -7.45 7.66 21.94
N ASN A 175 -6.96 7.01 20.91
CA ASN A 175 -5.62 7.30 20.39
C ASN A 175 -5.63 7.86 18.96
N ILE A 176 -6.73 7.68 18.21
CA ILE A 176 -6.79 7.99 16.78
C ILE A 176 -6.48 9.46 16.46
N VAL A 177 -6.96 10.39 17.28
CA VAL A 177 -6.81 11.84 17.02
C VAL A 177 -5.33 12.22 16.91
N GLY A 178 -4.47 11.70 17.81
CA GLY A 178 -3.03 11.95 17.74
C GLY A 178 -2.37 11.37 16.49
N HIS A 179 -2.93 10.31 15.91
CA HIS A 179 -2.41 9.71 14.68
C HIS A 179 -2.83 10.46 13.41
N LEU A 180 -3.91 11.27 13.48
CA LEU A 180 -4.34 12.13 12.37
C LEU A 180 -3.42 13.34 12.16
N GLU A 181 -2.53 13.65 13.10
CA GLU A 181 -1.57 14.75 13.01
C GLU A 181 -0.40 14.49 12.06
N SER A 182 -0.17 13.22 11.70
CA SER A 182 0.91 12.80 10.79
C SER A 182 0.34 12.05 9.57
N PRO A 183 -0.42 12.74 8.72
CA PRO A 183 -1.01 12.13 7.53
C PRO A 183 0.05 11.70 6.53
N PRO A 184 -0.23 10.70 5.68
CA PRO A 184 0.61 10.41 4.52
C PRO A 184 0.55 11.55 3.52
N GLU A 185 1.68 11.80 2.85
CA GLU A 185 1.72 12.73 1.72
C GLU A 185 0.78 12.27 0.61
N GLU A 186 0.04 13.20 0.04
CA GLU A 186 -0.86 12.90 -1.08
C GLU A 186 -0.10 12.40 -2.31
N ASN A 187 0.97 13.09 -2.67
CA ASN A 187 1.83 12.73 -3.80
C ASN A 187 3.30 12.78 -3.39
N PRO A 188 3.81 11.73 -2.72
CA PRO A 188 5.20 11.71 -2.26
C PRO A 188 6.20 11.73 -3.41
N LEU A 189 5.88 11.19 -4.60
CA LEU A 189 6.76 11.19 -5.77
C LEU A 189 7.16 12.61 -6.20
N SER A 190 6.31 13.61 -5.99
CA SER A 190 6.64 15.01 -6.30
C SER A 190 7.80 15.58 -5.47
N LYS A 191 8.15 14.90 -4.36
CA LYS A 191 9.23 15.32 -3.46
C LYS A 191 10.56 14.63 -3.75
N LEU A 192 10.61 13.66 -4.64
CA LEU A 192 11.83 12.95 -5.02
C LEU A 192 12.78 13.90 -5.79
N LYS A 193 14.01 14.02 -5.30
CA LYS A 193 14.98 14.98 -5.85
C LYS A 193 15.77 14.41 -7.01
N MET A 194 16.27 13.17 -6.90
CA MET A 194 17.11 12.54 -7.90
C MET A 194 16.31 11.65 -8.86
N SER A 195 16.68 11.68 -10.13
CA SER A 195 16.15 10.76 -11.13
C SER A 195 16.92 9.45 -11.10
N PHE A 196 16.22 8.34 -11.24
CA PHE A 196 16.81 7.03 -11.41
C PHE A 196 17.43 6.89 -12.81
N ASN A 197 18.59 6.20 -12.87
CA ASN A 197 19.23 5.82 -14.13
C ASN A 197 19.36 4.29 -14.15
N GLU A 198 18.86 3.65 -15.20
CA GLU A 198 18.86 2.20 -15.37
C GLU A 198 20.28 1.59 -15.46
N ASP A 199 21.30 2.40 -15.80
CA ASP A 199 22.69 1.93 -15.84
C ASP A 199 23.16 1.29 -14.52
N VAL A 200 22.62 1.75 -13.38
CA VAL A 200 22.95 1.23 -12.05
C VAL A 200 22.48 -0.22 -11.84
N ILE A 201 21.46 -0.67 -12.58
CA ILE A 201 20.94 -2.05 -12.55
C ILE A 201 21.19 -2.81 -13.86
N LYS A 202 22.10 -2.32 -14.71
CA LYS A 202 22.40 -2.93 -16.02
C LYS A 202 22.73 -4.43 -15.95
N ALA A 203 23.39 -4.87 -14.89
CA ALA A 203 23.70 -6.29 -14.70
C ALA A 203 22.42 -7.12 -14.44
N THR A 204 21.48 -6.57 -13.68
CA THR A 204 20.18 -7.18 -13.41
C THR A 204 19.34 -7.23 -14.70
N LEU A 205 19.31 -6.14 -15.47
CA LEU A 205 18.54 -6.04 -16.72
C LEU A 205 19.01 -7.05 -17.80
N LYS A 206 20.24 -7.53 -17.74
CA LYS A 206 20.73 -8.58 -18.65
C LYS A 206 20.07 -9.94 -18.42
N LYS A 207 19.54 -10.18 -17.23
CA LYS A 207 18.96 -11.47 -16.81
C LYS A 207 17.45 -11.38 -16.62
N TRP A 208 16.96 -10.26 -16.12
CA TRP A 208 15.54 -10.02 -15.85
C TRP A 208 15.10 -8.71 -16.52
N GLU A 209 14.19 -8.81 -17.45
CA GLU A 209 13.60 -7.66 -18.11
C GLU A 209 12.30 -7.29 -17.36
N PRO A 210 12.11 -6.02 -16.96
CA PRO A 210 10.87 -5.60 -16.32
C PRO A 210 9.69 -5.76 -17.30
N THR A 211 8.53 -6.13 -16.77
CA THR A 211 7.31 -6.27 -17.58
C THR A 211 6.93 -4.93 -18.21
N ASN A 212 6.81 -4.90 -19.52
CA ASN A 212 6.44 -3.70 -20.27
C ASN A 212 4.91 -3.59 -20.40
N PHE A 213 4.34 -2.58 -19.75
CA PHE A 213 2.90 -2.33 -19.74
C PHE A 213 2.39 -1.42 -20.86
N THR A 214 3.23 -0.94 -21.76
CA THR A 214 2.84 0.04 -22.79
C THR A 214 1.75 -0.50 -23.72
N ASN A 215 1.88 -1.74 -24.20
CA ASN A 215 0.95 -2.35 -25.14
C ASN A 215 0.48 -3.75 -24.68
N ILE A 216 0.44 -4.00 -23.37
CA ILE A 216 0.11 -5.32 -22.83
C ILE A 216 -1.39 -5.62 -22.98
N ASN A 217 -1.69 -6.83 -23.49
CA ASN A 217 -3.04 -7.40 -23.44
C ASN A 217 -3.18 -8.22 -22.15
N ILE A 218 -3.73 -7.61 -21.11
CA ILE A 218 -3.83 -8.24 -19.78
C ILE A 218 -4.67 -9.52 -19.79
N PRO A 219 -5.87 -9.58 -20.41
CA PRO A 219 -6.62 -10.83 -20.52
C PRO A 219 -5.84 -11.97 -21.18
N GLU A 220 -5.08 -11.70 -22.22
CA GLU A 220 -4.24 -12.68 -22.90
C GLU A 220 -3.12 -13.17 -21.98
N LEU A 221 -2.35 -12.25 -21.39
CA LEU A 221 -1.31 -12.60 -20.40
C LEU A 221 -1.87 -13.47 -19.28
N VAL A 222 -2.98 -13.07 -18.65
CA VAL A 222 -3.60 -13.84 -17.57
C VAL A 222 -4.04 -15.23 -18.03
N SER A 223 -4.52 -15.37 -19.27
CA SER A 223 -4.95 -16.68 -19.79
C SER A 223 -3.79 -17.67 -19.89
N GLU A 224 -2.56 -17.20 -20.08
CA GLU A 224 -1.34 -18.01 -20.22
C GLU A 224 -0.67 -18.34 -18.88
N LEU A 225 -0.98 -17.61 -17.80
CA LEU A 225 -0.38 -17.87 -16.48
C LEU A 225 -0.81 -19.25 -15.94
N PRO A 226 0.11 -20.02 -15.34
CA PRO A 226 -0.18 -21.34 -14.75
C PRO A 226 -0.81 -21.23 -13.35
N VAL A 227 -1.97 -20.59 -13.26
CA VAL A 227 -2.73 -20.37 -12.03
C VAL A 227 -4.11 -21.03 -12.08
N ASP A 228 -4.87 -21.01 -10.98
CA ASP A 228 -6.21 -21.59 -10.95
C ASP A 228 -7.15 -20.92 -11.97
N LYS A 229 -7.54 -21.69 -12.97
CA LYS A 229 -8.44 -21.28 -14.05
C LYS A 229 -9.92 -21.46 -13.71
N SER A 230 -10.25 -22.08 -12.57
CA SER A 230 -11.65 -22.27 -12.14
C SER A 230 -12.26 -20.97 -11.59
N VAL A 231 -11.44 -20.11 -10.99
CA VAL A 231 -11.84 -18.80 -10.46
C VAL A 231 -11.58 -17.71 -11.50
N LYS A 232 -12.58 -17.50 -12.35
CA LYS A 232 -12.47 -16.57 -13.47
C LYS A 232 -12.30 -15.11 -13.04
N ALA A 233 -11.68 -14.33 -13.90
CA ALA A 233 -11.61 -12.89 -13.79
C ALA A 233 -12.98 -12.26 -13.52
N SER A 234 -13.00 -11.17 -12.77
CA SER A 234 -14.22 -10.40 -12.48
C SER A 234 -14.31 -9.18 -13.39
N ASN A 235 -15.47 -8.52 -13.36
CA ASN A 235 -15.66 -7.21 -14.01
C ASN A 235 -15.17 -6.02 -13.16
N ILE A 236 -14.50 -6.29 -12.03
CA ILE A 236 -13.92 -5.26 -11.18
C ILE A 236 -12.49 -5.02 -11.65
N THR A 237 -12.22 -3.83 -12.17
CA THR A 237 -10.89 -3.42 -12.62
C THR A 237 -10.01 -3.03 -11.45
N GLY A 238 -8.75 -3.49 -11.43
CA GLY A 238 -7.74 -3.13 -10.42
C GLY A 238 -7.12 -1.75 -10.66
N GLY A 239 -6.37 -1.28 -9.65
CA GLY A 239 -5.59 -0.04 -9.73
C GLY A 239 -6.24 1.17 -9.06
N TYR A 240 -5.42 2.21 -8.86
CA TYR A 240 -5.84 3.44 -8.17
C TYR A 240 -6.92 4.22 -8.93
N LYS A 241 -6.85 4.28 -10.27
CA LYS A 241 -7.84 5.02 -11.07
C LYS A 241 -9.24 4.45 -10.90
N ALA A 242 -9.37 3.12 -11.03
CA ALA A 242 -10.65 2.43 -10.84
C ALA A 242 -11.14 2.53 -9.37
N ALA A 243 -10.21 2.44 -8.40
CA ALA A 243 -10.51 2.63 -6.99
C ALA A 243 -11.06 4.03 -6.70
N LYS A 244 -10.43 5.05 -7.29
CA LYS A 244 -10.86 6.45 -7.13
C LYS A 244 -12.23 6.69 -7.77
N GLU A 245 -12.46 6.20 -8.97
CA GLU A 245 -13.76 6.30 -9.65
C GLU A 245 -14.87 5.63 -8.81
N ARG A 246 -14.60 4.44 -8.27
CA ARG A 246 -15.53 3.75 -7.37
C ARG A 246 -15.79 4.52 -6.09
N MET A 247 -14.74 5.11 -5.49
CA MET A 247 -14.88 5.95 -4.29
C MET A 247 -15.72 7.20 -4.57
N ASP A 248 -15.38 7.94 -5.63
CA ASP A 248 -16.09 9.16 -5.99
C ASP A 248 -17.59 8.86 -6.27
N ASN A 249 -17.87 7.80 -7.04
CA ASN A 249 -19.25 7.36 -7.29
C ASN A 249 -20.00 6.99 -6.00
N PHE A 250 -19.36 6.25 -5.07
CA PHE A 250 -19.95 5.91 -3.78
C PHE A 250 -20.29 7.17 -2.97
N LEU A 251 -19.36 8.12 -2.88
CA LEU A 251 -19.56 9.35 -2.12
C LEU A 251 -20.68 10.23 -2.70
N GLU A 252 -20.83 10.25 -4.03
CA GLU A 252 -21.84 11.03 -4.72
C GLU A 252 -23.24 10.39 -4.66
N THR A 253 -23.35 9.07 -4.71
CA THR A 253 -24.63 8.40 -4.95
C THR A 253 -25.20 7.66 -3.75
N SER A 254 -24.36 7.08 -2.89
CA SER A 254 -24.79 6.11 -1.89
C SER A 254 -24.34 6.42 -0.46
N PHE A 255 -23.48 7.43 -0.29
CA PHE A 255 -22.89 7.73 1.02
C PHE A 255 -23.94 8.09 2.07
N ASN A 256 -24.93 8.91 1.72
CA ASN A 256 -25.97 9.35 2.65
C ASN A 256 -26.87 8.19 3.14
N ASP A 257 -27.07 7.19 2.30
CA ASP A 257 -27.89 6.02 2.63
C ASP A 257 -27.08 4.88 3.29
N TYR A 258 -25.75 4.98 3.25
CA TYR A 258 -24.84 3.90 3.65
C TYR A 258 -25.05 3.44 5.09
N SER A 259 -25.19 4.36 6.05
CA SER A 259 -25.29 4.02 7.47
C SER A 259 -26.52 3.18 7.79
N GLU A 260 -27.65 3.50 7.16
CA GLU A 260 -28.95 2.87 7.42
C GLU A 260 -29.18 1.62 6.57
N ARG A 261 -28.77 1.66 5.30
CA ARG A 261 -29.23 0.70 4.28
C ARG A 261 -28.19 -0.34 3.89
N ARG A 262 -26.90 -0.19 4.25
CA ARG A 262 -25.81 -1.10 3.86
C ARG A 262 -26.01 -2.57 4.29
N SER A 263 -26.82 -2.81 5.30
CA SER A 263 -27.11 -4.16 5.82
C SER A 263 -28.37 -4.78 5.20
N HIS A 264 -29.06 -4.08 4.33
CA HIS A 264 -30.22 -4.60 3.60
C HIS A 264 -29.77 -5.50 2.44
N PRO A 265 -30.15 -6.78 2.41
CA PRO A 265 -29.65 -7.72 1.40
C PRO A 265 -30.16 -7.44 -0.03
N SER A 266 -31.24 -6.68 -0.18
CA SER A 266 -31.83 -6.33 -1.47
C SER A 266 -31.38 -4.96 -2.01
N GLU A 267 -30.49 -4.26 -1.30
CA GLU A 267 -30.05 -2.92 -1.66
C GLU A 267 -28.53 -2.89 -1.85
N ASP A 268 -28.07 -2.36 -2.98
CA ASP A 268 -26.64 -2.20 -3.28
C ASP A 268 -26.18 -0.78 -2.99
N VAL A 269 -26.15 -0.43 -1.70
CA VAL A 269 -25.61 0.85 -1.23
C VAL A 269 -24.21 0.70 -0.63
N GLY A 270 -23.59 -0.47 -0.79
CA GLY A 270 -22.23 -0.75 -0.33
C GLY A 270 -21.19 0.10 -1.06
N SER A 271 -20.08 0.44 -0.35
CA SER A 271 -19.01 1.23 -0.97
C SER A 271 -18.33 0.50 -2.14
N GLY A 272 -18.26 -0.83 -2.10
CA GLY A 272 -17.50 -1.64 -3.08
C GLY A 272 -16.00 -1.43 -3.04
N LEU A 273 -15.45 -0.79 -1.99
CA LEU A 273 -14.04 -0.44 -1.88
C LEU A 273 -13.14 -1.56 -1.31
N SER A 274 -13.74 -2.63 -0.79
CA SER A 274 -12.99 -3.72 -0.14
C SER A 274 -11.88 -4.32 -1.00
N PRO A 275 -12.04 -4.62 -2.30
CA PRO A 275 -10.98 -5.15 -3.13
C PRO A 275 -9.79 -4.17 -3.21
N TYR A 276 -10.06 -2.89 -3.36
CA TYR A 276 -9.02 -1.86 -3.49
C TYR A 276 -8.23 -1.64 -2.19
N PHE A 277 -8.89 -1.75 -1.03
CA PHE A 277 -8.18 -1.75 0.25
C PHE A 277 -7.37 -3.03 0.44
N HIS A 278 -7.94 -4.18 0.06
CA HIS A 278 -7.28 -5.48 0.18
C HIS A 278 -5.98 -5.54 -0.61
N PHE A 279 -5.97 -5.06 -1.86
CA PHE A 279 -4.79 -5.06 -2.72
C PHE A 279 -3.96 -3.77 -2.64
N GLY A 280 -4.29 -2.87 -1.71
CA GLY A 280 -3.51 -1.67 -1.44
C GLY A 280 -3.62 -0.56 -2.49
N ASN A 281 -4.59 -0.61 -3.40
CA ASN A 281 -4.78 0.37 -4.46
C ASN A 281 -5.32 1.72 -3.93
N LEU A 282 -6.08 1.69 -2.84
CA LEU A 282 -6.67 2.88 -2.22
C LEU A 282 -6.20 3.02 -0.77
N SER A 283 -5.93 4.25 -0.36
CA SER A 283 -5.63 4.55 1.04
C SER A 283 -6.92 4.80 1.83
N SER A 284 -7.04 4.15 2.99
CA SER A 284 -8.11 4.47 3.94
C SER A 284 -8.05 5.92 4.43
N TYR A 285 -6.86 6.52 4.47
CA TYR A 285 -6.71 7.93 4.78
C TYR A 285 -7.31 8.84 3.71
N GLU A 286 -7.19 8.50 2.43
CA GLU A 286 -7.79 9.28 1.33
C GLU A 286 -9.31 9.30 1.43
N VAL A 287 -9.91 8.13 1.68
CA VAL A 287 -11.37 8.04 1.90
C VAL A 287 -11.80 8.83 3.13
N PHE A 288 -11.09 8.67 4.25
CA PHE A 288 -11.34 9.44 5.47
C PHE A 288 -11.28 10.94 5.20
N LYS A 289 -10.20 11.42 4.55
CA LYS A 289 -10.02 12.85 4.20
C LYS A 289 -11.21 13.37 3.40
N LYS A 290 -11.65 12.62 2.39
CA LYS A 290 -12.81 13.01 1.57
C LYS A 290 -14.10 13.13 2.39
N ILE A 291 -14.36 12.14 3.25
CA ILE A 291 -15.55 12.14 4.10
C ILE A 291 -15.55 13.32 5.07
N VAL A 292 -14.44 13.57 5.76
CA VAL A 292 -14.36 14.68 6.73
C VAL A 292 -14.44 16.06 6.06
N GLU A 293 -13.96 16.18 4.81
CA GLU A 293 -14.14 17.39 4.01
C GLU A 293 -15.61 17.61 3.62
N MET A 294 -16.34 16.55 3.26
CA MET A 294 -17.77 16.61 2.93
C MET A 294 -18.65 16.95 4.14
N GLU A 295 -18.30 16.39 5.30
CA GLU A 295 -19.02 16.59 6.56
C GLU A 295 -18.60 17.87 7.32
N ASP A 296 -17.69 18.68 6.75
CA ASP A 296 -17.09 19.84 7.43
C ASP A 296 -16.58 19.48 8.83
N TRP A 297 -16.03 18.27 8.99
CA TRP A 297 -15.53 17.78 10.27
C TRP A 297 -14.05 18.14 10.44
N SER A 298 -13.67 18.46 11.68
CA SER A 298 -12.27 18.63 12.08
C SER A 298 -12.00 18.00 13.43
N LYS A 299 -10.72 17.76 13.75
CA LYS A 299 -10.32 17.19 15.04
C LYS A 299 -10.74 18.04 16.25
N ASP A 300 -10.93 19.34 16.04
CA ASP A 300 -11.36 20.26 17.10
C ASP A 300 -12.83 20.05 17.50
N LYS A 301 -13.59 19.35 16.63
CA LYS A 301 -14.96 18.91 16.91
C LYS A 301 -15.02 17.59 17.71
N THR A 302 -13.87 17.00 18.09
CA THR A 302 -13.85 15.79 18.91
C THR A 302 -14.20 16.10 20.36
N ASN A 303 -15.01 15.24 20.99
CA ASN A 303 -15.35 15.40 22.39
C ASN A 303 -14.19 14.95 23.30
N GLU A 304 -13.59 15.87 24.05
CA GLU A 304 -12.49 15.58 24.97
C GLU A 304 -12.89 14.67 26.15
N LYS A 305 -14.18 14.60 26.50
CA LYS A 305 -14.66 13.86 27.65
C LYS A 305 -14.56 12.35 27.53
N LYS A 306 -14.03 11.78 26.47
CA LYS A 306 -13.62 10.36 26.34
C LYS A 306 -14.53 9.35 27.10
N VAL A 307 -15.76 9.72 27.39
CA VAL A 307 -16.71 8.95 28.18
C VAL A 307 -17.64 8.30 27.17
N GLY A 308 -17.26 7.13 26.68
CA GLY A 308 -18.12 6.46 25.75
C GLY A 308 -19.00 5.46 26.42
N ASN A 309 -20.29 5.69 26.39
CA ASN A 309 -21.22 4.60 26.26
C ASN A 309 -21.25 4.14 24.77
N ARG A 310 -22.03 3.15 24.42
CA ARG A 310 -22.11 2.58 23.06
C ARG A 310 -22.43 3.60 21.94
N ARG A 311 -22.89 4.79 22.22
CA ARG A 311 -23.43 5.77 21.31
C ARG A 311 -22.61 7.05 21.18
N GLU A 312 -21.69 7.30 22.12
CA GLU A 312 -20.84 8.49 22.10
C GLU A 312 -19.52 8.19 21.42
N TRP A 313 -19.42 8.53 20.15
CA TRP A 313 -18.28 8.35 19.28
C TRP A 313 -17.30 9.53 19.36
N TRP A 314 -17.12 10.12 20.54
CA TRP A 314 -16.16 11.18 20.74
C TRP A 314 -16.28 12.36 19.77
N GLY A 315 -17.50 12.76 19.48
CA GLY A 315 -17.81 13.89 18.61
C GLY A 315 -17.55 13.66 17.14
N MET A 316 -17.36 12.40 16.73
CA MET A 316 -17.31 12.07 15.29
C MET A 316 -18.73 11.94 14.67
N SER A 317 -19.78 11.96 15.47
CA SER A 317 -21.15 12.24 15.00
C SER A 317 -21.91 13.01 16.06
N GLU A 318 -22.58 14.09 15.70
CA GLU A 318 -23.53 14.78 16.54
C GLU A 318 -24.87 14.03 16.61
N ASN A 319 -25.10 13.11 15.70
CA ASN A 319 -26.29 12.30 15.62
C ASN A 319 -26.03 10.93 16.25
N ALA A 320 -26.70 10.64 17.34
CA ALA A 320 -26.67 9.35 18.04
C ALA A 320 -27.18 8.17 17.19
N GLU A 321 -27.52 8.39 15.96
CA GLU A 321 -28.13 7.44 15.01
C GLU A 321 -27.20 6.99 13.89
N GLY A 322 -25.96 7.51 13.79
CA GLY A 322 -25.00 7.19 12.72
C GLY A 322 -23.89 6.21 13.13
#